data_6dbc0374bd2d59091903381d1ec993a1
#
_entry.id   6dbc0374bd2d59091903381d1ec993a1
#
_cell.length_a   1.000
_cell.length_b   1.000
_cell.length_c   1.000
_cell.angle_alpha   90.00
_cell.angle_beta   90.00
_cell.angle_gamma   90.00
#
_symmetry.space_group_name_H-M   'P 1'
#
loop_
_entity.id
_entity.type
_entity.pdbx_description
1 polymer ?
#
loop_
_entity_poly.entity_id
_entity_poly.type
_entity_poly.pdbx_seq_one_letter_code
_entity_poly.pdbx_strand_id
1 'polypeptide(L)'
;GVNDWGGVSPVTPDHVNPERPWPHLDVLERATNAAGRTLYQRLAIGPKFAQAPDTWLDPALRTQVRRAVDARGLPRGDDWHPGQGIAAPDFSAPALTTVSRDIAKAIAAAERGDRLSERQIVRLFGAEDADAAALMRHADDLRRDTVGDTVTYVVNRNINYTNICLYKCGFCAFSKGSTRNMRGPAYRLDFDEIGRRATEAVDRGATEVCLQGGIHPDYDGNTYLSVLAAVRAAAPGLHIHAFSPLEVT
;
A
#
# COMPACT_ATOMS: atom_id res chain seq x y z
N GLY A 1 -15.47 0.86 4.79
CA GLY A 1 -14.44 1.57 5.54
C GLY A 1 -13.03 1.13 5.18
N VAL A 2 -12.04 1.89 5.59
CA VAL A 2 -10.62 1.55 5.42
C VAL A 2 -10.15 0.79 6.67
N ASN A 3 -9.45 -0.33 6.46
CA ASN A 3 -8.82 -1.11 7.53
C ASN A 3 -7.30 -1.21 7.37
N ASP A 4 -6.75 -0.72 6.26
CA ASP A 4 -5.32 -0.70 5.98
C ASP A 4 -5.00 0.45 5.02
N TRP A 5 -3.97 1.24 5.34
CA TRP A 5 -3.50 2.33 4.48
C TRP A 5 -2.48 1.85 3.45
N GLY A 6 -2.08 0.57 3.51
CA GLY A 6 -1.01 0.04 2.67
C GLY A 6 0.36 0.58 3.05
N GLY A 7 1.23 0.71 2.07
CA GLY A 7 2.54 1.31 2.27
C GLY A 7 2.47 2.82 2.38
N VAL A 8 2.89 3.37 3.51
CA VAL A 8 3.05 4.80 3.72
C VAL A 8 4.51 5.16 3.47
N SER A 9 4.77 6.07 2.52
CA SER A 9 6.12 6.45 2.11
C SER A 9 6.37 7.96 2.28
N PRO A 10 6.44 8.46 3.51
CA PRO A 10 6.57 9.90 3.76
C PRO A 10 7.97 10.46 3.49
N VAL A 11 8.94 9.59 3.29
CA VAL A 11 10.36 9.95 3.01
C VAL A 11 10.62 10.11 1.51
N THR A 12 9.84 9.43 0.68
CA THR A 12 10.01 9.46 -0.77
C THR A 12 8.99 10.42 -1.38
N PRO A 13 9.40 11.38 -2.21
CA PRO A 13 8.45 12.22 -2.95
C PRO A 13 7.50 11.34 -3.78
N ASP A 14 6.22 11.65 -3.73
CA ASP A 14 5.26 11.03 -4.65
C ASP A 14 5.49 11.61 -6.05
N HIS A 15 6.09 10.79 -6.93
CA HIS A 15 6.38 11.19 -8.31
C HIS A 15 5.14 11.13 -9.22
N VAL A 16 4.07 10.48 -8.76
CA VAL A 16 2.79 10.44 -9.48
C VAL A 16 1.92 11.65 -9.09
N ASN A 17 1.89 12.00 -7.79
CA ASN A 17 1.13 13.13 -7.27
C ASN A 17 2.04 14.05 -6.43
N PRO A 18 3.01 14.73 -7.04
CA PRO A 18 4.03 15.49 -6.31
C PRO A 18 3.46 16.69 -5.53
N GLU A 19 2.28 17.16 -5.88
CA GLU A 19 1.56 18.23 -5.19
C GLU A 19 0.78 17.74 -3.96
N ARG A 20 0.71 16.44 -3.73
CA ARG A 20 0.01 15.82 -2.59
C ARG A 20 0.92 14.85 -1.85
N PRO A 21 1.85 15.37 -1.04
CA PRO A 21 2.74 14.51 -0.26
C PRO A 21 1.94 13.68 0.77
N TRP A 22 2.47 12.52 1.11
CA TRP A 22 1.90 11.72 2.19
C TRP A 22 1.83 12.51 3.49
N PRO A 23 0.73 12.40 4.26
CA PRO A 23 0.65 13.02 5.57
C PRO A 23 1.69 12.41 6.51
N HIS A 24 2.13 13.20 7.48
CA HIS A 24 2.96 12.72 8.57
C HIS A 24 2.21 11.67 9.40
N LEU A 25 2.90 10.66 9.94
CA LEU A 25 2.25 9.57 10.67
C LEU A 25 1.42 10.05 11.86
N ASP A 26 1.88 11.07 12.59
CA ASP A 26 1.13 11.65 13.70
C ASP A 26 -0.20 12.31 13.25
N VAL A 27 -0.21 12.88 12.05
CA VAL A 27 -1.43 13.44 11.44
C VAL A 27 -2.39 12.31 11.04
N LEU A 28 -1.83 11.25 10.45
CA LEU A 28 -2.60 10.07 10.05
C LEU A 28 -3.19 9.35 11.27
N GLU A 29 -2.41 9.26 12.35
CA GLU A 29 -2.85 8.70 13.63
C GLU A 29 -3.99 9.51 14.25
N ARG A 30 -3.83 10.84 14.35
CA ARG A 30 -4.89 11.72 14.86
C ARG A 30 -6.19 11.58 14.06
N ALA A 31 -6.10 11.56 12.74
CA ALA A 31 -7.27 11.40 11.87
C ALA A 31 -7.92 10.02 12.04
N THR A 32 -7.12 8.96 12.16
CA THR A 32 -7.59 7.59 12.40
C THR A 32 -8.29 7.49 13.75
N ASN A 33 -7.70 8.08 14.80
CA ASN A 33 -8.29 8.10 16.14
C ASN A 33 -9.57 8.93 16.20
N ALA A 34 -9.63 10.06 15.50
CA ALA A 34 -10.83 10.89 15.41
C ALA A 34 -12.00 10.15 14.72
N ALA A 35 -11.68 9.19 13.85
CA ALA A 35 -12.67 8.29 13.23
C ALA A 35 -13.03 7.07 14.11
N GLY A 36 -12.61 7.04 15.39
CA GLY A 36 -12.91 5.96 16.33
C GLY A 36 -12.09 4.68 16.10
N ARG A 37 -10.93 4.78 15.46
CA ARG A 37 -10.04 3.65 15.15
C ARG A 37 -8.64 3.87 15.70
N THR A 38 -7.86 2.80 15.84
CA THR A 38 -6.48 2.88 16.29
C THR A 38 -5.54 2.55 15.14
N LEU A 39 -4.55 3.42 14.91
CA LEU A 39 -3.50 3.20 13.92
C LEU A 39 -2.38 2.34 14.51
N TYR A 40 -2.01 1.26 13.82
CA TYR A 40 -0.87 0.43 14.16
C TYR A 40 -0.02 0.15 12.92
N GLN A 41 1.29 0.16 13.12
CA GLN A 41 2.21 -0.36 12.11
C GLN A 41 2.02 -1.88 11.99
N ARG A 42 2.16 -2.41 10.79
CA ARG A 42 2.26 -3.84 10.52
C ARG A 42 3.49 -4.16 9.67
N LEU A 43 3.90 -5.42 9.67
CA LEU A 43 4.82 -5.91 8.65
C LEU A 43 4.15 -5.88 7.26
N ALA A 44 4.93 -6.15 6.22
CA ALA A 44 4.37 -6.33 4.86
C ALA A 44 3.25 -7.39 4.83
N ILE A 45 3.39 -8.43 5.65
CA ILE A 45 2.32 -9.40 5.92
C ILE A 45 1.32 -8.85 6.95
N GLY A 46 0.02 -9.02 6.67
CA GLY A 46 -1.03 -8.60 7.61
C GLY A 46 -1.02 -9.38 8.92
N PRO A 47 -1.45 -8.77 10.05
CA PRO A 47 -1.37 -9.37 11.38
C PRO A 47 -1.99 -10.77 11.49
N LYS A 48 -3.14 -10.98 10.88
CA LYS A 48 -3.84 -12.28 10.83
C LYS A 48 -2.97 -13.40 10.26
N PHE A 49 -2.20 -13.11 9.23
CA PHE A 49 -1.31 -14.08 8.58
C PHE A 49 -0.02 -14.29 9.38
N ALA A 50 0.49 -13.22 10.01
CA ALA A 50 1.65 -13.29 10.90
C ALA A 50 1.36 -14.12 12.17
N GLN A 51 0.12 -14.13 12.66
CA GLN A 51 -0.32 -14.96 13.79
C GLN A 51 -0.42 -16.46 13.44
N ALA A 52 -0.60 -16.82 12.18
CA ALA A 52 -0.71 -18.20 11.71
C ALA A 52 0.40 -18.53 10.68
N PRO A 53 1.67 -18.36 11.05
CA PRO A 53 2.80 -18.47 10.12
C PRO A 53 2.96 -19.88 9.54
N ASP A 54 2.52 -20.91 10.26
CA ASP A 54 2.61 -22.29 9.80
C ASP A 54 1.67 -22.58 8.62
N THR A 55 0.59 -21.82 8.51
CA THR A 55 -0.39 -21.93 7.42
C THR A 55 -0.03 -21.08 6.21
N TRP A 56 0.55 -19.89 6.44
CA TRP A 56 0.61 -18.85 5.41
C TRP A 56 2.02 -18.54 4.93
N LEU A 57 3.06 -18.96 5.68
CA LEU A 57 4.44 -18.60 5.37
C LEU A 57 5.28 -19.80 4.96
N ASP A 58 6.20 -19.54 4.04
CA ASP A 58 7.30 -20.46 3.78
C ASP A 58 8.05 -20.78 5.09
N PRO A 59 8.40 -22.04 5.36
CA PRO A 59 9.12 -22.44 6.56
C PRO A 59 10.37 -21.61 6.86
N ALA A 60 11.09 -21.17 5.82
CA ALA A 60 12.30 -20.36 5.97
C ALA A 60 12.03 -18.98 6.57
N LEU A 61 10.83 -18.42 6.39
CA LEU A 61 10.46 -17.08 6.86
C LEU A 61 9.78 -17.09 8.24
N ARG A 62 9.26 -18.22 8.70
CA ARG A 62 8.44 -18.32 9.92
C ARG A 62 9.16 -17.79 11.16
N THR A 63 10.42 -18.18 11.36
CA THR A 63 11.20 -17.75 12.51
C THR A 63 11.45 -16.25 12.50
N GLN A 64 11.75 -15.68 11.34
CA GLN A 64 11.99 -14.25 11.17
C GLN A 64 10.73 -13.45 11.49
N VAL A 65 9.59 -13.84 10.94
CA VAL A 65 8.31 -13.16 11.19
C VAL A 65 7.91 -13.27 12.66
N ARG A 66 8.03 -14.47 13.29
CA ARG A 66 7.74 -14.63 14.73
C ARG A 66 8.60 -13.76 15.63
N ARG A 67 9.84 -13.50 15.25
CA ARG A 67 10.74 -12.60 16.02
C ARG A 67 10.40 -11.13 15.83
N ALA A 68 9.84 -10.77 14.68
CA ALA A 68 9.54 -9.40 14.32
C ALA A 68 8.18 -8.91 14.84
N VAL A 69 7.28 -9.82 15.31
CA VAL A 69 5.93 -9.44 15.73
C VAL A 69 5.65 -9.77 17.20
N ASP A 70 4.65 -9.07 17.76
CA ASP A 70 4.06 -9.37 19.06
C ASP A 70 2.97 -10.47 18.94
N ALA A 71 2.29 -10.78 20.06
CA ALA A 71 1.22 -11.77 20.10
C ALA A 71 -0.01 -11.41 19.23
N ARG A 72 -0.17 -10.13 18.84
CA ARG A 72 -1.22 -9.66 17.94
C ARG A 72 -0.80 -9.70 16.47
N GLY A 73 0.42 -10.12 16.17
CA GLY A 73 0.98 -10.11 14.83
C GLY A 73 1.44 -8.72 14.35
N LEU A 74 1.58 -7.77 15.28
CA LEU A 74 2.07 -6.41 15.00
C LEU A 74 3.59 -6.33 15.25
N PRO A 75 4.33 -5.47 14.55
CA PRO A 75 5.75 -5.28 14.75
C PRO A 75 6.09 -4.91 16.20
N ARG A 76 7.24 -5.34 16.65
CA ARG A 76 7.78 -4.93 17.94
C ARG A 76 8.45 -3.58 17.79
N GLY A 77 7.94 -2.62 18.55
CA GLY A 77 8.48 -1.28 18.81
C GLY A 77 9.18 -0.57 17.65
N ASP A 78 8.64 0.55 17.24
CA ASP A 78 9.31 1.47 16.34
C ASP A 78 8.86 2.88 16.71
N ASP A 79 9.78 3.69 17.22
CA ASP A 79 9.52 5.08 17.63
C ASP A 79 9.72 6.08 16.48
N TRP A 80 9.98 5.59 15.27
CA TRP A 80 10.23 6.43 14.12
C TRP A 80 8.95 6.89 13.43
N HIS A 81 8.78 8.20 13.27
CA HIS A 81 7.61 8.82 12.66
C HIS A 81 8.00 9.65 11.43
N PRO A 82 8.00 9.06 10.21
CA PRO A 82 8.30 9.81 8.99
C PRO A 82 7.11 10.66 8.52
N GLY A 83 7.40 11.64 7.65
CA GLY A 83 6.39 12.42 6.93
C GLY A 83 6.28 13.88 7.36
N GLN A 84 5.27 14.56 6.84
CA GLN A 84 4.98 15.98 7.09
C GLN A 84 3.71 16.15 7.92
N GLY A 85 3.69 17.16 8.79
CA GLY A 85 2.52 17.51 9.61
C GLY A 85 1.42 18.22 8.79
N ILE A 86 0.70 17.47 7.97
CA ILE A 86 -0.42 17.98 7.17
C ILE A 86 -1.73 17.53 7.82
N ALA A 87 -2.67 18.46 7.99
CA ALA A 87 -4.00 18.12 8.50
C ALA A 87 -4.71 17.14 7.55
N ALA A 88 -5.30 16.10 8.12
CA ALA A 88 -6.12 15.18 7.34
C ALA A 88 -7.40 15.87 6.85
N PRO A 89 -7.90 15.53 5.65
CA PRO A 89 -9.20 15.99 5.21
C PRO A 89 -10.33 15.57 6.16
N ASP A 90 -11.32 16.43 6.35
CA ASP A 90 -12.54 16.06 7.05
C ASP A 90 -13.46 15.26 6.10
N PHE A 91 -13.73 14.02 6.45
CA PHE A 91 -14.62 13.12 5.71
C PHE A 91 -15.94 12.89 6.43
N SER A 92 -16.54 13.95 6.98
CA SER A 92 -17.86 13.85 7.58
C SER A 92 -18.87 13.26 6.60
N ALA A 93 -19.51 12.16 6.97
CA ALA A 93 -20.53 11.54 6.14
C ALA A 93 -21.81 12.39 6.14
N PRO A 94 -22.42 12.69 4.98
CA PRO A 94 -23.67 13.44 4.93
C PRO A 94 -24.81 12.69 5.65
N ALA A 95 -25.75 13.45 6.21
CA ALA A 95 -26.93 12.87 6.83
C ALA A 95 -27.77 12.10 5.78
N LEU A 96 -28.21 10.90 6.16
CA LEU A 96 -28.94 10.02 5.25
C LEU A 96 -30.41 10.42 5.17
N THR A 97 -30.90 10.53 3.96
CA THR A 97 -32.34 10.70 3.72
C THR A 97 -32.99 9.38 3.35
N THR A 98 -32.90 8.95 2.12
CA THR A 98 -33.54 7.70 1.67
C THR A 98 -32.62 6.93 0.73
N VAL A 99 -32.43 5.64 1.01
CA VAL A 99 -31.62 4.73 0.18
C VAL A 99 -32.49 4.12 -0.91
N SER A 100 -32.00 4.07 -2.13
CA SER A 100 -32.71 3.45 -3.25
C SER A 100 -32.95 1.96 -3.00
N ARG A 101 -34.12 1.47 -3.41
CA ARG A 101 -34.58 0.10 -3.17
C ARG A 101 -33.65 -0.96 -3.77
N ASP A 102 -33.08 -0.68 -4.92
CA ASP A 102 -32.14 -1.57 -5.62
C ASP A 102 -30.78 -1.64 -4.92
N ILE A 103 -30.27 -0.51 -4.42
CA ILE A 103 -29.06 -0.48 -3.59
C ILE A 103 -29.27 -1.24 -2.28
N ALA A 104 -30.35 -0.97 -1.57
CA ALA A 104 -30.69 -1.69 -0.33
C ALA A 104 -30.79 -3.21 -0.55
N LYS A 105 -31.38 -3.65 -1.67
CA LYS A 105 -31.45 -5.08 -2.03
C LYS A 105 -30.07 -5.68 -2.35
N ALA A 106 -29.21 -4.94 -3.03
CA ALA A 106 -27.86 -5.40 -3.34
C ALA A 106 -27.01 -5.54 -2.07
N ILE A 107 -27.10 -4.55 -1.16
CA ILE A 107 -26.45 -4.61 0.15
C ILE A 107 -26.93 -5.84 0.93
N ALA A 108 -28.24 -6.02 1.08
CA ALA A 108 -28.80 -7.16 1.80
C ALA A 108 -28.44 -8.53 1.17
N ALA A 109 -28.24 -8.59 -0.15
CA ALA A 109 -27.74 -9.80 -0.80
C ALA A 109 -26.28 -10.07 -0.44
N ALA A 110 -25.44 -9.04 -0.44
CA ALA A 110 -24.03 -9.14 -0.03
C ALA A 110 -23.89 -9.57 1.45
N GLU A 111 -24.73 -9.05 2.35
CA GLU A 111 -24.77 -9.44 3.76
C GLU A 111 -25.04 -10.93 3.96
N ARG A 112 -25.90 -11.51 3.15
CA ARG A 112 -26.16 -12.94 3.18
C ARG A 112 -25.07 -13.80 2.55
N GLY A 113 -24.04 -13.19 1.96
CA GLY A 113 -22.99 -13.87 1.21
C GLY A 113 -23.42 -14.28 -0.21
N ASP A 114 -24.54 -13.75 -0.71
CA ASP A 114 -25.00 -14.03 -2.07
C ASP A 114 -24.03 -13.41 -3.09
N ARG A 115 -23.78 -14.12 -4.19
CA ARG A 115 -23.01 -13.56 -5.32
C ARG A 115 -23.84 -12.50 -6.03
N LEU A 116 -23.31 -11.27 -6.04
CA LEU A 116 -23.95 -10.18 -6.78
C LEU A 116 -23.85 -10.39 -8.28
N SER A 117 -24.94 -10.09 -9.00
CA SER A 117 -24.94 -10.02 -10.46
C SER A 117 -24.16 -8.80 -10.95
N GLU A 118 -23.67 -8.85 -12.19
CA GLU A 118 -23.00 -7.72 -12.85
C GLU A 118 -23.86 -6.44 -12.79
N ARG A 119 -25.16 -6.55 -13.05
CA ARG A 119 -26.09 -5.42 -12.96
C ARG A 119 -26.12 -4.78 -11.57
N GLN A 120 -26.10 -5.59 -10.50
CA GLN A 120 -26.05 -5.08 -9.13
C GLN A 120 -24.71 -4.40 -8.86
N ILE A 121 -23.60 -4.98 -9.32
CA ILE A 121 -22.26 -4.39 -9.16
C ILE A 121 -22.20 -3.04 -9.89
N VAL A 122 -22.63 -2.96 -11.15
CA VAL A 122 -22.67 -1.70 -11.91
C VAL A 122 -23.53 -0.66 -11.20
N ARG A 123 -24.68 -1.07 -10.62
CA ARG A 123 -25.55 -0.14 -9.88
C ARG A 123 -24.88 0.36 -8.60
N LEU A 124 -24.13 -0.49 -7.88
CA LEU A 124 -23.35 -0.07 -6.69
C LEU A 124 -22.25 0.93 -7.06
N PHE A 125 -21.55 0.73 -8.18
CA PHE A 125 -20.55 1.71 -8.67
C PHE A 125 -21.17 3.06 -9.07
N GLY A 126 -22.43 3.08 -9.47
CA GLY A 126 -23.19 4.31 -9.75
C GLY A 126 -23.94 4.86 -8.55
N ALA A 127 -23.61 4.46 -7.33
CA ALA A 127 -24.25 5.01 -6.13
C ALA A 127 -23.77 6.43 -5.85
N GLU A 128 -24.72 7.33 -5.57
CA GLU A 128 -24.47 8.72 -5.24
C GLU A 128 -25.21 9.08 -3.94
N ASP A 129 -24.84 10.20 -3.33
CA ASP A 129 -25.49 10.79 -2.15
C ASP A 129 -25.85 9.77 -1.05
N ALA A 130 -27.13 9.59 -0.76
CA ALA A 130 -27.63 8.67 0.27
C ALA A 130 -27.31 7.22 -0.02
N ASP A 131 -27.31 6.82 -1.28
CA ASP A 131 -26.95 5.47 -1.73
C ASP A 131 -25.47 5.19 -1.48
N ALA A 132 -24.59 6.14 -1.85
CA ALA A 132 -23.16 6.03 -1.60
C ALA A 132 -22.87 6.00 -0.10
N ALA A 133 -23.51 6.87 0.68
CA ALA A 133 -23.35 6.89 2.13
C ALA A 133 -23.82 5.60 2.82
N ALA A 134 -24.89 4.97 2.34
CA ALA A 134 -25.34 3.67 2.83
C ALA A 134 -24.36 2.56 2.49
N LEU A 135 -23.85 2.54 1.26
CA LEU A 135 -22.84 1.57 0.81
C LEU A 135 -21.55 1.69 1.62
N MET A 136 -21.07 2.91 1.86
CA MET A 136 -19.86 3.16 2.66
C MET A 136 -20.04 2.67 4.11
N ARG A 137 -21.17 2.93 4.74
CA ARG A 137 -21.44 2.43 6.10
C ARG A 137 -21.48 0.92 6.15
N HIS A 138 -22.20 0.30 5.23
CA HIS A 138 -22.28 -1.16 5.18
C HIS A 138 -20.88 -1.78 4.97
N ALA A 139 -20.07 -1.21 4.09
CA ALA A 139 -18.68 -1.64 3.91
C ALA A 139 -17.85 -1.45 5.19
N ASP A 140 -18.11 -0.40 5.96
CA ASP A 140 -17.42 -0.17 7.24
C ASP A 140 -17.90 -1.16 8.33
N ASP A 141 -19.18 -1.47 8.38
CA ASP A 141 -19.72 -2.51 9.27
C ASP A 141 -19.12 -3.88 8.96
N LEU A 142 -19.08 -4.27 7.69
CA LEU A 142 -18.44 -5.50 7.24
C LEU A 142 -16.94 -5.54 7.58
N ARG A 143 -16.24 -4.43 7.39
CA ARG A 143 -14.83 -4.29 7.80
C ARG A 143 -14.71 -4.52 9.32
N ARG A 144 -15.54 -3.85 10.12
CA ARG A 144 -15.51 -3.97 11.60
C ARG A 144 -15.74 -5.41 12.06
N ASP A 145 -16.71 -6.07 11.46
CA ASP A 145 -17.06 -7.46 11.79
C ASP A 145 -15.95 -8.44 11.38
N THR A 146 -15.18 -8.11 10.34
CA THR A 146 -14.13 -8.98 9.80
C THR A 146 -12.76 -8.77 10.46
N VAL A 147 -12.35 -7.53 10.69
CA VAL A 147 -10.97 -7.16 11.10
C VAL A 147 -10.92 -6.24 12.32
N GLY A 148 -12.05 -5.84 12.89
CA GLY A 148 -12.13 -4.93 14.03
C GLY A 148 -11.79 -3.48 13.66
N ASP A 149 -11.52 -2.65 14.66
CA ASP A 149 -11.27 -1.21 14.49
C ASP A 149 -9.79 -0.82 14.39
N THR A 150 -8.91 -1.82 14.28
CA THR A 150 -7.49 -1.60 14.04
C THR A 150 -7.24 -1.25 12.59
N VAL A 151 -6.57 -0.13 12.33
CA VAL A 151 -6.05 0.26 11.02
C VAL A 151 -4.53 0.10 11.04
N THR A 152 -3.99 -0.62 10.08
CA THR A 152 -2.56 -0.93 9.99
C THR A 152 -1.88 -0.14 8.88
N TYR A 153 -0.57 -0.01 8.97
CA TYR A 153 0.30 0.52 7.93
C TYR A 153 1.63 -0.24 7.93
N VAL A 154 2.39 -0.15 6.85
CA VAL A 154 3.75 -0.67 6.76
C VAL A 154 4.70 0.48 6.47
N VAL A 155 5.81 0.55 7.20
CA VAL A 155 6.89 1.50 6.90
C VAL A 155 7.71 0.92 5.76
N ASN A 156 7.63 1.53 4.60
CA ASN A 156 8.37 1.10 3.43
C ASN A 156 9.16 2.25 2.79
N ARG A 157 10.06 1.88 1.89
CA ARG A 157 10.70 2.81 0.98
C ARG A 157 10.48 2.38 -0.44
N ASN A 158 9.99 3.29 -1.28
CA ASN A 158 9.94 3.06 -2.71
C ASN A 158 11.33 3.33 -3.33
N ILE A 159 11.87 2.35 -4.05
CA ILE A 159 13.12 2.45 -4.80
C ILE A 159 12.79 2.30 -6.28
N ASN A 160 12.71 3.43 -6.97
CA ASN A 160 12.55 3.45 -8.41
C ASN A 160 13.94 3.30 -9.04
N TYR A 161 14.28 2.09 -9.53
CA TYR A 161 15.62 1.78 -10.03
C TYR A 161 15.88 2.32 -11.44
N THR A 162 14.82 2.62 -12.23
CA THR A 162 14.92 3.32 -13.52
C THR A 162 13.61 4.01 -13.88
N ASN A 163 13.68 5.16 -14.53
CA ASN A 163 12.54 5.83 -15.14
C ASN A 163 12.50 5.66 -16.67
N ILE A 164 13.42 4.90 -17.24
CA ILE A 164 13.44 4.56 -18.66
C ILE A 164 12.39 3.48 -18.90
N CYS A 165 11.45 3.71 -19.83
CA CYS A 165 10.34 2.81 -20.07
C CYS A 165 9.98 2.75 -21.57
N LEU A 166 9.76 1.55 -22.09
CA LEU A 166 9.28 1.31 -23.46
C LEU A 166 7.85 1.80 -23.67
N TYR A 167 7.03 1.76 -22.60
CA TYR A 167 5.62 2.08 -22.66
C TYR A 167 5.36 3.57 -22.48
N LYS A 168 4.40 4.08 -23.23
CA LYS A 168 3.95 5.49 -23.18
C LYS A 168 2.57 5.56 -22.54
N CYS A 169 2.44 5.17 -21.28
CA CYS A 169 1.17 5.22 -20.57
C CYS A 169 0.69 6.66 -20.40
N GLY A 170 -0.54 6.94 -20.84
CA GLY A 170 -1.08 8.30 -20.90
C GLY A 170 -1.18 9.01 -19.54
N PHE A 171 -1.30 8.27 -18.43
CA PHE A 171 -1.35 8.85 -17.08
C PHE A 171 0.02 8.88 -16.37
N CYS A 172 1.03 8.16 -16.87
CA CYS A 172 2.30 7.99 -16.18
C CYS A 172 3.22 9.20 -16.37
N ALA A 173 3.35 10.04 -15.34
CA ALA A 173 4.29 11.16 -15.31
C ALA A 173 5.74 10.72 -15.02
N PHE A 174 5.95 9.48 -14.58
CA PHE A 174 7.25 8.95 -14.19
C PHE A 174 8.12 8.52 -15.38
N SER A 175 7.51 7.91 -16.38
CA SER A 175 8.22 7.39 -17.55
C SER A 175 8.99 8.45 -18.32
N LYS A 176 10.27 8.18 -18.58
CA LYS A 176 11.15 8.95 -19.47
C LYS A 176 11.45 8.15 -20.75
N GLY A 177 10.41 7.88 -21.53
CA GLY A 177 10.62 7.46 -22.90
C GLY A 177 11.51 8.49 -23.63
N SER A 178 11.78 8.31 -24.90
CA SER A 178 12.64 9.17 -25.74
C SER A 178 12.28 10.67 -25.78
N THR A 179 11.57 11.22 -24.80
CA THR A 179 10.98 12.55 -24.88
C THR A 179 11.69 13.59 -24.05
N ARG A 180 12.06 14.64 -24.71
CA ARG A 180 12.85 15.80 -24.29
C ARG A 180 12.16 16.69 -23.24
N ASN A 181 10.93 16.47 -22.86
CA ASN A 181 10.09 17.44 -22.13
C ASN A 181 9.56 16.96 -20.78
N MET A 182 10.17 15.94 -20.17
CA MET A 182 9.64 15.35 -18.95
C MET A 182 10.43 15.77 -17.69
N ARG A 183 9.84 15.65 -16.53
CA ARG A 183 10.36 16.04 -15.20
C ARG A 183 11.68 15.33 -14.86
N GLY A 184 12.80 15.99 -15.04
CA GLY A 184 14.14 15.51 -14.75
C GLY A 184 14.74 14.56 -15.82
N PRO A 185 16.02 14.21 -15.71
CA PRO A 185 16.73 13.35 -16.65
C PRO A 185 16.30 11.89 -16.56
N ALA A 186 16.52 11.14 -17.64
CA ALA A 186 16.48 9.69 -17.59
C ALA A 186 17.62 9.16 -16.69
N TYR A 187 17.32 8.12 -15.90
CA TYR A 187 18.30 7.50 -15.02
C TYR A 187 18.15 5.99 -14.95
N ARG A 188 19.21 5.35 -14.56
CA ARG A 188 19.32 3.96 -14.17
C ARG A 188 20.21 3.89 -12.93
N LEU A 189 19.71 3.32 -11.84
CA LEU A 189 20.52 3.09 -10.65
C LEU A 189 21.40 1.86 -10.87
N ASP A 190 22.63 1.91 -10.39
CA ASP A 190 23.47 0.73 -10.27
C ASP A 190 23.04 -0.12 -9.04
N PHE A 191 23.56 -1.32 -8.94
CA PHE A 191 23.22 -2.25 -7.87
C PHE A 191 23.73 -1.78 -6.50
N ASP A 192 24.85 -1.09 -6.45
CA ASP A 192 25.42 -0.53 -5.21
C ASP A 192 24.50 0.57 -4.66
N GLU A 193 24.01 1.44 -5.50
CA GLU A 193 23.07 2.50 -5.11
C GLU A 193 21.72 1.90 -4.66
N ILE A 194 21.23 0.84 -5.32
CA ILE A 194 20.01 0.11 -4.89
C ILE A 194 20.24 -0.47 -3.49
N GLY A 195 21.36 -1.16 -3.27
CA GLY A 195 21.73 -1.71 -1.97
C GLY A 195 21.86 -0.63 -0.90
N ARG A 196 22.55 0.48 -1.20
CA ARG A 196 22.68 1.62 -0.28
C ARG A 196 21.33 2.18 0.15
N ARG A 197 20.37 2.31 -0.78
CA ARG A 197 19.01 2.77 -0.47
C ARG A 197 18.24 1.77 0.39
N ALA A 198 18.46 0.48 0.20
CA ALA A 198 17.87 -0.54 1.04
C ALA A 198 18.40 -0.48 2.48
N THR A 199 19.72 -0.33 2.66
CA THR A 199 20.34 -0.12 3.99
C THR A 199 19.81 1.14 4.66
N GLU A 200 19.76 2.27 3.94
CA GLU A 200 19.20 3.52 4.46
C GLU A 200 17.73 3.37 4.88
N ALA A 201 16.95 2.54 4.19
CA ALA A 201 15.57 2.27 4.57
C ALA A 201 15.49 1.54 5.91
N VAL A 202 16.34 0.52 6.12
CA VAL A 202 16.44 -0.21 7.40
C VAL A 202 16.87 0.71 8.53
N ASP A 203 17.88 1.56 8.32
CA ASP A 203 18.36 2.53 9.30
C ASP A 203 17.27 3.52 9.74
N ARG A 204 16.25 3.72 8.90
CA ARG A 204 15.07 4.55 9.17
C ARG A 204 13.85 3.75 9.61
N GLY A 205 14.01 2.49 10.00
CA GLY A 205 12.93 1.65 10.53
C GLY A 205 12.03 1.00 9.49
N ALA A 206 12.38 1.03 8.19
CA ALA A 206 11.57 0.37 7.19
C ALA A 206 11.64 -1.16 7.34
N THR A 207 10.48 -1.80 7.23
CA THR A 207 10.34 -3.26 7.21
C THR A 207 10.16 -3.80 5.80
N GLU A 208 9.99 -2.90 4.83
CA GLU A 208 9.76 -3.24 3.42
C GLU A 208 10.43 -2.22 2.51
N VAL A 209 10.90 -2.69 1.35
CA VAL A 209 11.13 -1.83 0.17
C VAL A 209 10.18 -2.23 -0.94
N CYS A 210 9.65 -1.22 -1.64
CA CYS A 210 8.89 -1.40 -2.86
C CYS A 210 9.78 -1.06 -4.04
N LEU A 211 10.06 -2.05 -4.90
CA LEU A 211 10.88 -1.89 -6.09
C LEU A 211 9.99 -1.72 -7.30
N GLN A 212 10.08 -0.59 -7.96
CA GLN A 212 9.32 -0.27 -9.16
C GLN A 212 10.23 0.43 -10.17
N GLY A 213 10.02 0.18 -11.45
CA GLY A 213 10.78 0.83 -12.49
C GLY A 213 10.00 0.96 -13.79
N GLY A 214 10.57 1.71 -14.71
CA GLY A 214 10.16 1.66 -16.09
C GLY A 214 10.53 0.31 -16.73
N ILE A 215 9.78 -0.14 -17.71
CA ILE A 215 10.14 -1.33 -18.49
C ILE A 215 11.28 -0.95 -19.42
N HIS A 216 12.50 -1.20 -18.96
CA HIS A 216 13.72 -0.82 -19.68
C HIS A 216 13.97 -1.76 -20.87
N PRO A 217 14.30 -1.25 -22.06
CA PRO A 217 14.48 -2.07 -23.23
C PRO A 217 15.60 -3.13 -23.12
N ASP A 218 16.62 -2.86 -22.31
CA ASP A 218 17.79 -3.73 -22.16
C ASP A 218 17.72 -4.61 -20.89
N TYR A 219 16.59 -4.60 -20.15
CA TYR A 219 16.45 -5.44 -18.98
C TYR A 219 15.91 -6.82 -19.36
N ASP A 220 16.53 -7.83 -18.75
CA ASP A 220 16.13 -9.23 -18.84
C ASP A 220 15.84 -9.78 -17.43
N GLY A 221 15.43 -11.03 -17.32
CA GLY A 221 15.17 -11.69 -16.04
C GLY A 221 16.39 -11.69 -15.12
N ASN A 222 17.63 -11.79 -15.66
CA ASN A 222 18.83 -11.76 -14.84
C ASN A 222 19.07 -10.38 -14.22
N THR A 223 18.69 -9.32 -14.91
CA THR A 223 18.75 -7.96 -14.38
C THR A 223 17.86 -7.81 -13.16
N TYR A 224 16.60 -8.29 -13.22
CA TYR A 224 15.67 -8.25 -12.08
C TYR A 224 16.16 -9.14 -10.91
N LEU A 225 16.70 -10.32 -11.20
CA LEU A 225 17.33 -11.17 -10.18
C LEU A 225 18.53 -10.47 -9.52
N SER A 226 19.33 -9.72 -10.28
CA SER A 226 20.44 -8.96 -9.75
C SER A 226 20.00 -7.81 -8.85
N VAL A 227 18.91 -7.12 -9.19
CA VAL A 227 18.28 -6.10 -8.33
C VAL A 227 17.86 -6.72 -6.99
N LEU A 228 17.20 -7.89 -7.01
CA LEU A 228 16.82 -8.60 -5.79
C LEU A 228 18.05 -9.01 -4.97
N ALA A 229 19.09 -9.53 -5.63
CA ALA A 229 20.32 -9.94 -4.97
C ALA A 229 21.02 -8.77 -4.27
N ALA A 230 21.07 -7.59 -4.91
CA ALA A 230 21.64 -6.38 -4.33
C ALA A 230 20.90 -5.96 -3.04
N VAL A 231 19.57 -5.95 -3.05
CA VAL A 231 18.77 -5.64 -1.84
C VAL A 231 18.96 -6.70 -0.77
N ARG A 232 18.94 -7.98 -1.11
CA ARG A 232 19.14 -9.09 -0.16
C ARG A 232 20.50 -9.07 0.49
N ALA A 233 21.55 -8.73 -0.27
CA ALA A 233 22.91 -8.64 0.25
C ALA A 233 23.06 -7.45 1.22
N ALA A 234 22.48 -6.31 0.90
CA ALA A 234 22.56 -5.08 1.68
C ALA A 234 21.65 -5.07 2.92
N ALA A 235 20.48 -5.71 2.82
CA ALA A 235 19.45 -5.71 3.86
C ALA A 235 18.74 -7.07 3.95
N PRO A 236 19.37 -8.11 4.53
CA PRO A 236 18.88 -9.50 4.47
C PRO A 236 17.50 -9.72 5.12
N GLY A 237 17.15 -8.89 6.12
CA GLY A 237 15.88 -8.99 6.86
C GLY A 237 14.73 -8.22 6.25
N LEU A 238 14.99 -7.40 5.22
CA LEU A 238 14.00 -6.50 4.65
C LEU A 238 13.03 -7.26 3.72
N HIS A 239 11.74 -7.00 3.86
CA HIS A 239 10.76 -7.52 2.90
C HIS A 239 10.90 -6.78 1.57
N ILE A 240 10.86 -7.53 0.47
CA ILE A 240 10.94 -6.98 -0.89
C ILE A 240 9.60 -7.14 -1.58
N HIS A 241 8.92 -6.03 -1.82
CA HIS A 241 7.73 -5.92 -2.65
C HIS A 241 8.18 -5.53 -4.07
N ALA A 242 8.25 -6.47 -4.96
CA ALA A 242 8.71 -6.36 -6.36
C ALA A 242 8.15 -7.55 -7.14
N PHE A 243 7.98 -7.51 -8.31
CA PHE A 243 7.89 -6.65 -9.45
C PHE A 243 6.46 -6.69 -10.00
N SER A 244 6.11 -5.86 -10.98
CA SER A 244 4.84 -6.03 -11.69
C SER A 244 4.90 -7.24 -12.65
N PRO A 245 3.76 -7.85 -13.00
CA PRO A 245 3.75 -8.92 -14.01
C PRO A 245 4.43 -8.51 -15.32
N LEU A 246 4.34 -7.23 -15.70
CA LEU A 246 4.94 -6.72 -16.92
C LEU A 246 6.49 -6.64 -16.86
N GLU A 247 7.05 -6.59 -15.67
CA GLU A 247 8.51 -6.59 -15.47
C GLU A 247 9.10 -8.01 -15.50
N VAL A 248 8.28 -9.04 -15.30
CA VAL A 248 8.73 -10.45 -15.24
C VAL A 248 8.24 -11.33 -16.40
N THR A 249 7.51 -10.76 -17.34
CA THR A 249 7.08 -11.45 -18.58
C THR A 249 7.92 -11.02 -19.75
#